data_faf887b76258f02424ebe3e4dad6ab70
#
_entry.id   faf887b76258f02424ebe3e4dad6ab70
#
_cell.length_a   1.000
_cell.length_b   1.000
_cell.length_c   1.000
_cell.angle_alpha   90.00
_cell.angle_beta   90.00
_cell.angle_gamma   90.00
#
_symmetry.space_group_name_H-M   'P 1'
#
loop_
_entity.id
_entity.type
_entity.pdbx_description
1 polymer ?
#
loop_
_entity_poly.entity_id
_entity_poly.type
_entity_poly.pdbx_seq_one_letter_code
_entity_poly.pdbx_strand_id
1 'polypeptide(L)'
;MIETIVIGLICVFLAYLGRYRRLSWGFGAAMTILFVFLAIRYEWGNDYRQYIDKFTVYNSIDEFNYSAPNERWEVGWIFLYRIFKPFGFFSLVIVLTAFEISVYYWFIKKYIPKEWYWFAVFIYVFNPNFMLTQSSMMRQTLAMCIVLLSIPYIYKKKVIIAALFILFASLFHSSAKILLPIVFLGFVNWRMGKKGVIIGVVLFFAILLFKNIVTSIIENTLSVTGLGKYTYYLEEGKEESKLESGIGFVYQIIIMSMILYYEKRQDRKDGLIFKITALSFLFVPLGFIAQLIARIGMYLQVSMIATYPLMIRTINNRIVRAGTLFVIMFFTIYDFFSFFNSEIWRDSFIEYHTIFESFIWR
;
A
#
# COMPACT_ATOMS: atom_id res chain seq x y z
N MET A 1 -16.56 -11.40 -2.38
CA MET A 1 -16.20 -10.66 -3.63
C MET A 1 -17.31 -9.70 -4.09
N ILE A 2 -18.54 -10.16 -4.24
CA ILE A 2 -19.67 -9.35 -4.74
C ILE A 2 -19.91 -8.13 -3.83
N GLU A 3 -19.86 -8.31 -2.53
CA GLU A 3 -20.02 -7.26 -1.52
C GLU A 3 -18.98 -6.14 -1.72
N THR A 4 -17.73 -6.52 -1.97
CA THR A 4 -16.65 -5.59 -2.24
C THR A 4 -16.90 -4.76 -3.49
N ILE A 5 -17.38 -5.39 -4.57
CA ILE A 5 -17.73 -4.72 -5.82
C ILE A 5 -18.87 -3.72 -5.59
N VAL A 6 -19.96 -4.18 -4.96
CA VAL A 6 -21.15 -3.34 -4.73
C VAL A 6 -20.81 -2.13 -3.85
N ILE A 7 -20.17 -2.37 -2.70
CA ILE A 7 -19.75 -1.30 -1.79
C ILE A 7 -18.77 -0.36 -2.49
N GLY A 8 -17.79 -0.91 -3.23
CA GLY A 8 -16.83 -0.12 -3.99
C GLY A 8 -17.47 0.80 -5.02
N LEU A 9 -18.41 0.29 -5.82
CA LEU A 9 -19.13 1.09 -6.80
C LEU A 9 -19.98 2.19 -6.16
N ILE A 10 -20.65 1.89 -5.04
CA ILE A 10 -21.40 2.88 -4.26
C ILE A 10 -20.46 3.99 -3.77
N CYS A 11 -19.31 3.62 -3.20
CA CYS A 11 -18.34 4.59 -2.68
C CYS A 11 -17.72 5.46 -3.78
N VAL A 12 -17.38 4.87 -4.94
CA VAL A 12 -16.90 5.61 -6.11
C VAL A 12 -17.96 6.60 -6.60
N PHE A 13 -19.22 6.16 -6.69
CA PHE A 13 -20.33 7.01 -7.11
C PHE A 13 -20.58 8.17 -6.13
N LEU A 14 -20.60 7.90 -4.83
CA LEU A 14 -20.74 8.93 -3.80
C LEU A 14 -19.58 9.95 -3.86
N ALA A 15 -18.34 9.47 -4.01
CA ALA A 15 -17.17 10.34 -4.16
C ALA A 15 -17.25 11.18 -5.44
N TYR A 16 -17.81 10.62 -6.54
CA TYR A 16 -18.07 11.37 -7.77
C TYR A 16 -19.14 12.45 -7.56
N LEU A 17 -20.24 12.15 -6.88
CA LEU A 17 -21.27 13.14 -6.52
C LEU A 17 -20.72 14.24 -5.63
N GLY A 18 -19.74 13.91 -4.77
CA GLY A 18 -19.05 14.85 -3.89
C GLY A 18 -18.40 16.05 -4.60
N ARG A 19 -18.18 16.00 -5.92
CA ARG A 19 -17.68 17.13 -6.72
C ARG A 19 -18.68 18.30 -6.78
N TYR A 20 -19.98 18.01 -6.68
CA TYR A 20 -21.02 19.02 -6.74
C TYR A 20 -21.19 19.71 -5.37
N ARG A 21 -21.44 21.03 -5.38
CA ARG A 21 -21.55 21.83 -4.14
C ARG A 21 -22.63 21.31 -3.19
N ARG A 22 -23.78 20.91 -3.73
CA ARG A 22 -24.93 20.42 -2.94
C ARG A 22 -24.69 19.05 -2.30
N LEU A 23 -23.78 18.23 -2.89
CA LEU A 23 -23.46 16.88 -2.46
C LEU A 23 -22.00 16.78 -1.96
N SER A 24 -21.45 17.89 -1.45
CA SER A 24 -20.05 17.98 -1.01
C SER A 24 -19.66 16.98 0.10
N TRP A 25 -20.65 16.42 0.79
CA TRP A 25 -20.51 15.37 1.79
C TRP A 25 -20.23 13.98 1.18
N GLY A 26 -20.45 13.79 -0.13
CA GLY A 26 -20.39 12.47 -0.78
C GLY A 26 -19.05 11.74 -0.62
N PHE A 27 -17.92 12.45 -0.67
CA PHE A 27 -16.62 11.83 -0.40
C PHE A 27 -16.49 11.39 1.07
N GLY A 28 -16.96 12.21 2.03
CA GLY A 28 -17.00 11.83 3.43
C GLY A 28 -17.85 10.58 3.66
N ALA A 29 -19.07 10.54 3.06
CA ALA A 29 -19.95 9.38 3.14
C ALA A 29 -19.29 8.11 2.55
N ALA A 30 -18.63 8.23 1.39
CA ALA A 30 -17.90 7.11 0.80
C ALA A 30 -16.85 6.53 1.76
N MET A 31 -16.04 7.38 2.38
CA MET A 31 -15.01 6.93 3.32
C MET A 31 -15.61 6.38 4.62
N THR A 32 -16.77 6.89 5.06
CA THR A 32 -17.49 6.34 6.22
C THR A 32 -18.05 4.94 5.91
N ILE A 33 -18.60 4.73 4.72
CA ILE A 33 -19.08 3.40 4.30
C ILE A 33 -17.91 2.42 4.25
N LEU A 34 -16.78 2.81 3.67
CA LEU A 34 -15.56 1.98 3.64
C LEU A 34 -15.05 1.68 5.05
N PHE A 35 -15.10 2.67 5.95
CA PHE A 35 -14.76 2.46 7.36
C PHE A 35 -15.67 1.39 7.98
N VAL A 36 -17.00 1.53 7.87
CA VAL A 36 -17.93 0.56 8.45
C VAL A 36 -17.70 -0.83 7.85
N PHE A 37 -17.60 -0.94 6.52
CA PHE A 37 -17.35 -2.20 5.84
C PHE A 37 -16.08 -2.90 6.35
N LEU A 38 -14.98 -2.18 6.49
CA LEU A 38 -13.72 -2.76 6.98
C LEU A 38 -13.70 -2.97 8.50
N ALA A 39 -14.43 -2.17 9.28
CA ALA A 39 -14.43 -2.25 10.73
C ALA A 39 -15.21 -3.46 11.27
N ILE A 40 -16.30 -3.86 10.57
CA ILE A 40 -17.14 -4.97 10.99
C ILE A 40 -16.73 -6.33 10.41
N ARG A 41 -15.63 -6.40 9.62
CA ARG A 41 -15.16 -7.64 9.00
C ARG A 41 -14.76 -8.68 10.04
N TYR A 42 -15.04 -9.93 9.73
CA TYR A 42 -14.65 -11.10 10.51
C TYR A 42 -13.99 -12.13 9.62
N GLU A 43 -12.84 -12.65 9.99
CA GLU A 43 -12.04 -13.65 9.25
C GLU A 43 -11.88 -13.35 7.74
N TRP A 44 -11.85 -12.08 7.37
CA TRP A 44 -11.69 -11.62 6.00
C TRP A 44 -10.27 -11.09 5.77
N GLY A 45 -9.43 -11.93 5.15
CA GLY A 45 -7.99 -11.70 4.93
C GLY A 45 -7.13 -12.85 5.45
N ASN A 46 -6.08 -13.24 4.72
CA ASN A 46 -5.25 -14.41 5.01
C ASN A 46 -4.66 -14.42 6.43
N ASP A 47 -4.17 -13.27 6.89
CA ASP A 47 -3.49 -13.18 8.18
C ASP A 47 -4.47 -12.92 9.34
N TYR A 48 -5.77 -12.67 9.05
CA TYR A 48 -6.75 -12.23 10.05
C TYR A 48 -6.88 -13.21 11.21
N ARG A 49 -7.03 -14.51 10.88
CA ARG A 49 -7.15 -15.57 11.88
C ARG A 49 -5.90 -15.68 12.75
N GLN A 50 -4.72 -15.58 12.15
CA GLN A 50 -3.46 -15.58 12.89
C GLN A 50 -3.38 -14.42 13.92
N TYR A 51 -3.93 -13.24 13.57
CA TYR A 51 -3.99 -12.10 14.52
C TYR A 51 -4.92 -12.38 15.69
N ILE A 52 -6.10 -12.98 15.46
CA ILE A 52 -7.04 -13.37 16.53
C ILE A 52 -6.40 -14.40 17.45
N ASP A 53 -5.87 -15.48 16.89
CA ASP A 53 -5.30 -16.60 17.64
C ASP A 53 -4.17 -16.09 18.55
N LYS A 54 -3.26 -15.28 18.00
CA LYS A 54 -2.19 -14.69 18.80
C LYS A 54 -2.69 -13.68 19.83
N PHE A 55 -3.73 -12.91 19.54
CA PHE A 55 -4.34 -12.01 20.51
C PHE A 55 -4.96 -12.77 21.69
N THR A 56 -5.53 -13.95 21.45
CA THR A 56 -6.16 -14.77 22.51
C THR A 56 -5.15 -15.48 23.39
N VAL A 57 -4.11 -16.05 22.80
CA VAL A 57 -3.12 -16.90 23.47
C VAL A 57 -2.14 -16.06 24.32
N TYR A 58 -1.66 -14.92 23.81
CA TYR A 58 -0.60 -14.17 24.47
C TYR A 58 -1.14 -13.11 25.42
N ASN A 59 -0.85 -13.29 26.72
CA ASN A 59 -1.23 -12.36 27.79
C ASN A 59 -0.12 -11.36 28.13
N SER A 60 1.16 -11.70 27.88
CA SER A 60 2.32 -10.86 28.18
C SER A 60 3.36 -10.88 27.04
N ILE A 61 4.26 -9.86 27.05
CA ILE A 61 5.39 -9.82 26.10
C ILE A 61 6.34 -11.00 26.34
N ASP A 62 6.49 -11.41 27.60
CA ASP A 62 7.42 -12.48 27.97
C ASP A 62 6.93 -13.83 27.47
N GLU A 63 5.64 -14.13 27.62
CA GLU A 63 5.02 -15.33 27.03
C GLU A 63 5.18 -15.36 25.51
N PHE A 64 5.00 -14.21 24.85
CA PHE A 64 5.16 -14.09 23.40
C PHE A 64 6.61 -14.38 22.97
N ASN A 65 7.60 -13.85 23.67
CA ASN A 65 9.01 -14.05 23.34
C ASN A 65 9.49 -15.47 23.62
N TYR A 66 8.90 -16.17 24.61
CA TYR A 66 9.30 -17.52 25.03
C TYR A 66 8.72 -18.61 24.13
N SER A 67 7.47 -18.46 23.70
CA SER A 67 6.74 -19.50 22.94
C SER A 67 7.06 -19.53 21.44
N ALA A 68 7.61 -18.46 20.86
CA ALA A 68 7.95 -18.40 19.43
C ALA A 68 9.19 -17.52 19.18
N PRO A 69 10.40 -18.00 19.52
CA PRO A 69 11.63 -17.21 19.37
C PRO A 69 11.92 -16.80 17.94
N ASN A 70 11.42 -17.53 16.94
CA ASN A 70 11.60 -17.23 15.51
C ASN A 70 10.48 -16.34 14.93
N GLU A 71 9.35 -16.20 15.62
CA GLU A 71 8.21 -15.37 15.21
C GLU A 71 8.10 -14.09 16.07
N ARG A 72 9.16 -13.33 16.15
CA ARG A 72 9.14 -12.07 16.93
C ARG A 72 8.31 -11.02 16.21
N TRP A 73 7.15 -10.73 16.74
CA TRP A 73 6.37 -9.58 16.31
C TRP A 73 6.98 -8.30 16.87
N GLU A 74 6.72 -7.19 16.17
CA GLU A 74 7.24 -5.89 16.56
C GLU A 74 6.63 -5.39 17.87
N VAL A 75 7.46 -4.74 18.69
CA VAL A 75 7.10 -4.25 20.03
C VAL A 75 5.86 -3.36 20.03
N GLY A 76 5.71 -2.49 19.03
CA GLY A 76 4.54 -1.62 18.91
C GLY A 76 3.25 -2.40 18.71
N TRP A 77 3.30 -3.52 17.93
CA TRP A 77 2.13 -4.37 17.75
C TRP A 77 1.74 -5.12 19.02
N ILE A 78 2.71 -5.66 19.75
CA ILE A 78 2.49 -6.32 21.05
C ILE A 78 1.90 -5.32 22.05
N PHE A 79 2.40 -4.07 22.05
CA PHE A 79 1.85 -3.00 22.89
C PHE A 79 0.37 -2.72 22.58
N LEU A 80 -0.03 -2.71 21.30
CA LEU A 80 -1.45 -2.59 20.93
C LEU A 80 -2.27 -3.76 21.48
N TYR A 81 -1.78 -4.99 21.38
CA TYR A 81 -2.46 -6.14 21.95
C TYR A 81 -2.72 -5.97 23.46
N ARG A 82 -1.74 -5.48 24.19
CA ARG A 82 -1.88 -5.24 25.64
C ARG A 82 -2.95 -4.18 25.96
N ILE A 83 -2.93 -3.06 25.23
CA ILE A 83 -3.93 -1.99 25.42
C ILE A 83 -5.33 -2.51 25.14
N PHE A 84 -5.51 -3.27 24.05
CA PHE A 84 -6.81 -3.72 23.62
C PHE A 84 -7.28 -5.03 24.25
N LYS A 85 -6.43 -5.71 25.03
CA LYS A 85 -6.80 -6.97 25.69
C LYS A 85 -8.11 -6.87 26.49
N PRO A 86 -8.35 -5.81 27.33
CA PRO A 86 -9.62 -5.68 28.05
C PRO A 86 -10.84 -5.42 27.17
N PHE A 87 -10.63 -4.88 25.97
CA PHE A 87 -11.71 -4.46 25.05
C PHE A 87 -11.99 -5.49 23.94
N GLY A 88 -11.14 -6.50 23.81
CA GLY A 88 -11.23 -7.54 22.80
C GLY A 88 -10.62 -7.17 21.44
N PHE A 89 -10.38 -8.19 20.61
CA PHE A 89 -9.71 -8.05 19.32
C PHE A 89 -10.48 -7.16 18.34
N PHE A 90 -11.80 -7.23 18.32
CA PHE A 90 -12.62 -6.42 17.40
C PHE A 90 -12.49 -4.93 17.67
N SER A 91 -12.34 -4.51 18.91
CA SER A 91 -12.09 -3.09 19.22
C SER A 91 -10.75 -2.61 18.65
N LEU A 92 -9.72 -3.44 18.65
CA LEU A 92 -8.46 -3.17 17.98
C LEU A 92 -8.67 -2.99 16.46
N VAL A 93 -9.41 -3.91 15.82
CA VAL A 93 -9.69 -3.84 14.37
C VAL A 93 -10.45 -2.56 14.02
N ILE A 94 -11.47 -2.18 14.81
CA ILE A 94 -12.23 -0.94 14.61
C ILE A 94 -11.32 0.29 14.69
N VAL A 95 -10.49 0.39 15.73
CA VAL A 95 -9.62 1.55 15.94
C VAL A 95 -8.53 1.65 14.88
N LEU A 96 -7.92 0.53 14.50
CA LEU A 96 -6.95 0.48 13.40
C LEU A 96 -7.60 0.94 12.10
N THR A 97 -8.75 0.39 11.76
CA THR A 97 -9.49 0.77 10.54
C THR A 97 -9.87 2.25 10.55
N ALA A 98 -10.30 2.79 11.70
CA ALA A 98 -10.61 4.22 11.85
C ALA A 98 -9.38 5.09 11.58
N PHE A 99 -8.22 4.72 12.13
CA PHE A 99 -6.97 5.41 11.89
C PHE A 99 -6.57 5.36 10.41
N GLU A 100 -6.56 4.20 9.81
CA GLU A 100 -6.13 3.98 8.43
C GLU A 100 -7.03 4.73 7.43
N ILE A 101 -8.35 4.62 7.56
CA ILE A 101 -9.32 5.36 6.73
C ILE A 101 -9.17 6.88 6.92
N SER A 102 -8.89 7.33 8.14
CA SER A 102 -8.65 8.76 8.41
C SER A 102 -7.39 9.26 7.72
N VAL A 103 -6.32 8.45 7.68
CA VAL A 103 -5.08 8.78 6.97
C VAL A 103 -5.32 8.82 5.45
N TYR A 104 -6.03 7.86 4.86
CA TYR A 104 -6.39 7.88 3.44
C TYR A 104 -7.30 9.07 3.10
N TYR A 105 -8.30 9.35 3.93
CA TYR A 105 -9.17 10.53 3.77
C TYR A 105 -8.37 11.82 3.76
N TRP A 106 -7.48 11.99 4.76
CA TRP A 106 -6.60 13.15 4.85
C TRP A 106 -5.67 13.26 3.63
N PHE A 107 -5.05 12.15 3.21
CA PHE A 107 -4.13 12.10 2.08
C PHE A 107 -4.83 12.51 0.77
N ILE A 108 -6.00 11.95 0.49
CA ILE A 108 -6.79 12.29 -0.69
C ILE A 108 -7.18 13.78 -0.67
N LYS A 109 -7.72 14.28 0.44
CA LYS A 109 -8.09 15.71 0.55
C LYS A 109 -6.91 16.67 0.41
N LYS A 110 -5.74 16.27 0.86
CA LYS A 110 -4.54 17.13 0.87
C LYS A 110 -3.89 17.26 -0.50
N TYR A 111 -3.92 16.19 -1.30
CA TYR A 111 -3.12 16.12 -2.52
C TYR A 111 -3.94 16.10 -3.80
N ILE A 112 -5.21 15.73 -3.73
CA ILE A 112 -6.03 15.53 -4.93
C ILE A 112 -7.09 16.62 -5.02
N PRO A 113 -7.33 17.20 -6.22
CA PRO A 113 -8.46 18.09 -6.43
C PRO A 113 -9.79 17.34 -6.31
N LYS A 114 -10.80 18.05 -5.81
CA LYS A 114 -12.12 17.49 -5.47
C LYS A 114 -12.78 16.73 -6.63
N GLU A 115 -12.57 17.19 -7.85
CA GLU A 115 -13.12 16.59 -9.07
C GLU A 115 -12.61 15.18 -9.34
N TRP A 116 -11.49 14.80 -8.70
CA TRP A 116 -10.80 13.52 -8.89
C TRP A 116 -10.89 12.59 -7.68
N TYR A 117 -11.62 12.95 -6.62
CA TYR A 117 -11.78 12.08 -5.44
C TYR A 117 -12.35 10.72 -5.79
N TRP A 118 -13.31 10.66 -6.73
CA TRP A 118 -13.90 9.41 -7.19
C TRP A 118 -12.86 8.43 -7.75
N PHE A 119 -11.88 8.96 -8.50
CA PHE A 119 -10.85 8.12 -9.09
C PHE A 119 -9.83 7.66 -8.04
N ALA A 120 -9.53 8.49 -7.05
CA ALA A 120 -8.72 8.09 -5.89
C ALA A 120 -9.42 6.97 -5.08
N VAL A 121 -10.73 7.09 -4.83
CA VAL A 121 -11.52 6.04 -4.18
C VAL A 121 -11.58 4.79 -5.04
N PHE A 122 -11.72 4.91 -6.35
CA PHE A 122 -11.65 3.79 -7.28
C PHE A 122 -10.31 3.03 -7.15
N ILE A 123 -9.19 3.73 -7.20
CA ILE A 123 -7.86 3.13 -7.03
C ILE A 123 -7.72 2.49 -5.64
N TYR A 124 -8.19 3.14 -4.58
CA TYR A 124 -8.09 2.60 -3.23
C TYR A 124 -8.87 1.29 -3.07
N VAL A 125 -10.09 1.21 -3.66
CA VAL A 125 -10.97 0.04 -3.50
C VAL A 125 -10.57 -1.10 -4.44
N PHE A 126 -10.32 -0.79 -5.72
CA PHE A 126 -10.17 -1.81 -6.75
C PHE A 126 -8.70 -2.19 -7.04
N ASN A 127 -7.72 -1.48 -6.50
CA ASN A 127 -6.36 -2.00 -6.51
C ASN A 127 -6.16 -2.91 -5.28
N PRO A 128 -5.89 -4.21 -5.48
CA PRO A 128 -5.83 -5.18 -4.38
C PRO A 128 -4.76 -4.87 -3.34
N ASN A 129 -3.70 -4.13 -3.72
CA ASN A 129 -2.62 -3.74 -2.82
C ASN A 129 -3.01 -2.69 -1.77
N PHE A 130 -4.26 -2.17 -1.79
CA PHE A 130 -4.72 -1.17 -0.82
C PHE A 130 -5.81 -1.75 0.08
N MET A 131 -7.08 -1.60 -0.24
CA MET A 131 -8.18 -1.98 0.65
C MET A 131 -8.17 -3.48 1.02
N LEU A 132 -7.94 -4.39 0.05
CA LEU A 132 -7.91 -5.82 0.33
C LEU A 132 -6.69 -6.18 1.19
N THR A 133 -5.52 -5.67 0.84
CA THR A 133 -4.30 -5.89 1.63
C THR A 133 -4.41 -5.33 3.05
N GLN A 134 -5.11 -4.19 3.23
CA GLN A 134 -5.38 -3.59 4.53
C GLN A 134 -6.09 -4.57 5.46
N SER A 135 -7.02 -5.36 4.95
CA SER A 135 -7.77 -6.33 5.76
C SER A 135 -6.94 -7.54 6.17
N SER A 136 -5.92 -7.91 5.40
CA SER A 136 -5.02 -9.02 5.70
C SER A 136 -3.78 -8.57 6.48
N MET A 137 -2.96 -7.70 5.89
CA MET A 137 -1.65 -7.31 6.43
C MET A 137 -1.76 -6.12 7.41
N MET A 138 -2.53 -6.24 8.50
CA MET A 138 -2.86 -5.15 9.43
C MET A 138 -1.63 -4.40 9.95
N ARG A 139 -0.55 -5.10 10.33
CA ARG A 139 0.70 -4.48 10.83
C ARG A 139 1.39 -3.63 9.77
N GLN A 140 1.51 -4.17 8.57
CA GLN A 140 2.15 -3.48 7.46
C GLN A 140 1.33 -2.28 7.02
N THR A 141 0.01 -2.40 6.95
CA THR A 141 -0.87 -1.29 6.56
C THR A 141 -0.83 -0.15 7.57
N LEU A 142 -0.85 -0.46 8.87
CA LEU A 142 -0.63 0.55 9.92
C LEU A 142 0.70 1.29 9.70
N ALA A 143 1.78 0.55 9.46
CA ALA A 143 3.08 1.14 9.19
C ALA A 143 3.10 1.98 7.89
N MET A 144 2.43 1.52 6.81
CA MET A 144 2.27 2.28 5.57
C MET A 144 1.54 3.60 5.79
N CYS A 145 0.47 3.61 6.57
CA CYS A 145 -0.26 4.83 6.92
C CYS A 145 0.61 5.81 7.70
N ILE A 146 1.42 5.33 8.66
CA ILE A 146 2.35 6.19 9.41
C ILE A 146 3.43 6.77 8.49
N VAL A 147 4.00 5.97 7.57
CA VAL A 147 4.95 6.45 6.56
C VAL A 147 4.31 7.51 5.66
N LEU A 148 3.05 7.33 5.26
CA LEU A 148 2.32 8.30 4.44
C LEU A 148 2.22 9.67 5.13
N LEU A 149 2.05 9.69 6.46
CA LEU A 149 2.06 10.92 7.25
C LEU A 149 3.41 11.63 7.28
N SER A 150 4.52 10.96 6.92
CA SER A 150 5.85 11.57 6.84
C SER A 150 6.05 12.46 5.60
N ILE A 151 5.29 12.24 4.52
CA ILE A 151 5.47 12.91 3.21
C ILE A 151 5.51 14.44 3.31
N PRO A 152 4.64 15.13 4.08
CA PRO A 152 4.72 16.58 4.24
C PRO A 152 6.03 17.07 4.85
N TYR A 153 6.64 16.28 5.71
CA TYR A 153 7.90 16.59 6.37
C TYR A 153 9.10 16.37 5.43
N ILE A 154 9.02 15.33 4.59
CA ILE A 154 9.97 15.11 3.48
C ILE A 154 9.95 16.33 2.54
N TYR A 155 8.76 16.77 2.12
CA TYR A 155 8.60 17.97 1.29
C TYR A 155 9.22 19.22 1.92
N LYS A 156 8.98 19.41 3.22
CA LYS A 156 9.50 20.55 3.99
C LYS A 156 10.98 20.40 4.38
N LYS A 157 11.65 19.34 3.93
CA LYS A 157 13.04 18.98 4.26
C LYS A 157 13.31 18.82 5.77
N LYS A 158 12.27 18.50 6.54
CA LYS A 158 12.38 18.22 7.98
C LYS A 158 12.78 16.76 8.20
N VAL A 159 14.04 16.44 7.87
CA VAL A 159 14.59 15.07 7.81
C VAL A 159 14.37 14.33 9.12
N ILE A 160 14.66 14.95 10.26
CA ILE A 160 14.55 14.31 11.59
C ILE A 160 13.09 13.89 11.84
N ILE A 161 12.13 14.79 11.59
CA ILE A 161 10.72 14.49 11.83
C ILE A 161 10.24 13.37 10.88
N ALA A 162 10.61 13.44 9.60
CA ALA A 162 10.27 12.41 8.63
C ALA A 162 10.88 11.05 9.03
N ALA A 163 12.13 11.02 9.47
CA ALA A 163 12.79 9.82 9.95
C ALA A 163 12.12 9.26 11.21
N LEU A 164 11.69 10.10 12.15
CA LEU A 164 10.95 9.69 13.35
C LEU A 164 9.63 9.00 12.99
N PHE A 165 8.87 9.49 11.99
CA PHE A 165 7.68 8.79 11.50
C PHE A 165 8.01 7.40 10.94
N ILE A 166 9.07 7.27 10.15
CA ILE A 166 9.49 5.98 9.58
C ILE A 166 9.98 5.02 10.67
N LEU A 167 10.75 5.51 11.63
CA LEU A 167 11.20 4.72 12.78
C LEU A 167 10.01 4.30 13.66
N PHE A 168 9.04 5.19 13.88
CA PHE A 168 7.82 4.86 14.60
C PHE A 168 6.99 3.80 13.86
N ALA A 169 6.86 3.91 12.53
CA ALA A 169 6.23 2.89 11.71
C ALA A 169 6.91 1.52 11.87
N SER A 170 8.24 1.51 12.02
CA SER A 170 9.00 0.27 12.19
C SER A 170 8.76 -0.46 13.50
N LEU A 171 8.13 0.19 14.48
CA LEU A 171 7.67 -0.47 15.71
C LEU A 171 6.47 -1.39 15.47
N PHE A 172 5.75 -1.21 14.35
CA PHE A 172 4.61 -2.03 13.96
C PHE A 172 4.95 -3.01 12.84
N HIS A 173 5.87 -2.61 11.94
CA HIS A 173 6.39 -3.49 10.89
C HIS A 173 7.83 -3.12 10.55
N SER A 174 8.77 -3.99 10.90
CA SER A 174 10.21 -3.71 10.87
C SER A 174 10.77 -3.35 9.49
N SER A 175 10.14 -3.82 8.40
CA SER A 175 10.56 -3.49 7.02
C SER A 175 10.45 -1.99 6.69
N ALA A 176 9.67 -1.21 7.45
CA ALA A 176 9.59 0.24 7.27
C ALA A 176 10.95 0.94 7.39
N LYS A 177 11.91 0.38 8.16
CA LYS A 177 13.28 0.94 8.29
C LYS A 177 14.00 1.08 6.95
N ILE A 178 13.71 0.21 5.98
CA ILE A 178 14.31 0.23 4.64
C ILE A 178 13.97 1.52 3.91
N LEU A 179 12.89 2.18 4.31
CA LEU A 179 12.45 3.45 3.71
C LEU A 179 13.16 4.69 4.25
N LEU A 180 14.05 4.58 5.25
CA LEU A 180 14.76 5.74 5.79
C LEU A 180 15.42 6.62 4.71
N PRO A 181 16.02 6.09 3.63
CA PRO A 181 16.60 6.92 2.58
C PRO A 181 15.60 7.85 1.88
N ILE A 182 14.30 7.56 1.87
CA ILE A 182 13.31 8.42 1.19
C ILE A 182 13.21 9.82 1.82
N VAL A 183 13.66 10.01 3.07
CA VAL A 183 13.63 11.32 3.73
C VAL A 183 14.46 12.37 2.98
N PHE A 184 15.44 11.92 2.19
CA PHE A 184 16.29 12.80 1.38
C PHE A 184 15.67 13.19 0.04
N LEU A 185 14.55 12.58 -0.37
CA LEU A 185 13.87 12.94 -1.63
C LEU A 185 13.41 14.40 -1.66
N GLY A 186 13.17 15.02 -0.50
CA GLY A 186 12.85 16.43 -0.40
C GLY A 186 13.96 17.36 -0.91
N PHE A 187 15.20 16.89 -0.99
CA PHE A 187 16.35 17.65 -1.51
C PHE A 187 16.57 17.42 -3.01
N VAL A 188 15.92 16.42 -3.59
CA VAL A 188 16.04 16.11 -5.03
C VAL A 188 15.27 17.15 -5.82
N ASN A 189 15.97 18.18 -6.28
CA ASN A 189 15.41 19.26 -7.10
C ASN A 189 15.35 18.91 -8.61
N TRP A 190 16.00 17.83 -9.00
CA TRP A 190 15.98 17.37 -10.38
C TRP A 190 14.56 17.02 -10.83
N ARG A 191 14.21 17.54 -12.02
CA ARG A 191 12.91 17.31 -12.66
C ARG A 191 13.07 16.18 -13.69
N MET A 192 12.24 15.15 -13.57
CA MET A 192 12.37 13.91 -14.34
C MET A 192 12.20 14.12 -15.86
N GLY A 193 10.99 14.19 -16.37
CA GLY A 193 10.73 14.34 -17.80
C GLY A 193 11.35 13.21 -18.64
N LYS A 194 11.72 13.49 -19.89
CA LYS A 194 12.29 12.48 -20.82
C LYS A 194 13.56 11.81 -20.27
N LYS A 195 14.45 12.55 -19.60
CA LYS A 195 15.67 12.00 -18.99
C LYS A 195 15.32 11.02 -17.87
N GLY A 196 14.32 11.36 -17.05
CA GLY A 196 13.83 10.47 -16.00
C GLY A 196 13.25 9.17 -16.54
N VAL A 197 12.52 9.23 -17.67
CA VAL A 197 12.01 8.03 -18.35
C VAL A 197 13.16 7.11 -18.77
N ILE A 198 14.17 7.64 -19.45
CA ILE A 198 15.32 6.85 -19.90
C ILE A 198 16.01 6.19 -18.71
N ILE A 199 16.31 6.97 -17.66
CA ILE A 199 16.98 6.45 -16.45
C ILE A 199 16.11 5.40 -15.76
N GLY A 200 14.81 5.65 -15.57
CA GLY A 200 13.89 4.71 -14.94
C GLY A 200 13.80 3.39 -15.67
N VAL A 201 13.65 3.44 -17.00
CA VAL A 201 13.60 2.23 -17.84
C VAL A 201 14.94 1.47 -17.82
N VAL A 202 16.07 2.18 -17.93
CA VAL A 202 17.40 1.56 -17.84
C VAL A 202 17.60 0.89 -16.48
N LEU A 203 17.24 1.56 -15.38
CA LEU A 203 17.36 0.98 -14.04
C LEU A 203 16.43 -0.24 -13.86
N PHE A 204 15.21 -0.17 -14.38
CA PHE A 204 14.27 -1.27 -14.32
C PHE A 204 14.83 -2.53 -14.99
N PHE A 205 15.36 -2.41 -16.21
CA PHE A 205 15.97 -3.55 -16.90
C PHE A 205 17.32 -3.94 -16.31
N ALA A 206 18.12 -3.00 -15.80
CA ALA A 206 19.37 -3.32 -15.14
C ALA A 206 19.15 -4.21 -13.90
N ILE A 207 18.12 -3.95 -13.10
CA ILE A 207 17.76 -4.80 -11.96
C ILE A 207 17.45 -6.24 -12.42
N LEU A 208 16.72 -6.39 -13.53
CA LEU A 208 16.42 -7.73 -14.08
C LEU A 208 17.65 -8.45 -14.62
N LEU A 209 18.49 -7.74 -15.37
CA LEU A 209 19.70 -8.32 -16.00
C LEU A 209 20.74 -8.71 -14.96
N PHE A 210 20.89 -7.90 -13.91
CA PHE A 210 21.89 -8.10 -12.85
C PHE A 210 21.29 -8.69 -11.56
N LYS A 211 20.21 -9.47 -11.68
CA LYS A 211 19.46 -9.99 -10.52
C LYS A 211 20.35 -10.67 -9.46
N ASN A 212 21.35 -11.46 -9.86
CA ASN A 212 22.23 -12.17 -8.92
C ASN A 212 23.07 -11.19 -8.08
N ILE A 213 23.60 -10.13 -8.70
CA ILE A 213 24.36 -9.09 -8.00
C ILE A 213 23.43 -8.33 -7.05
N VAL A 214 22.23 -7.98 -7.53
CA VAL A 214 21.22 -7.29 -6.72
C VAL A 214 20.81 -8.16 -5.53
N THR A 215 20.60 -9.47 -5.71
CA THR A 215 20.30 -10.41 -4.62
C THR A 215 21.41 -10.39 -3.56
N SER A 216 22.68 -10.52 -3.94
CA SER A 216 23.80 -10.48 -3.00
C SER A 216 23.89 -9.16 -2.23
N ILE A 217 23.63 -8.02 -2.88
CA ILE A 217 23.58 -6.71 -2.21
C ILE A 217 22.46 -6.68 -1.18
N ILE A 218 21.28 -7.21 -1.53
CA ILE A 218 20.12 -7.26 -0.62
C ILE A 218 20.42 -8.15 0.58
N GLU A 219 20.94 -9.36 0.37
CA GLU A 219 21.33 -10.30 1.43
C GLU A 219 22.31 -9.65 2.42
N ASN A 220 23.36 -9.02 1.91
CA ASN A 220 24.33 -8.30 2.73
C ASN A 220 23.68 -7.14 3.50
N THR A 221 22.78 -6.39 2.86
CA THR A 221 22.08 -5.27 3.50
C THR A 221 21.16 -5.76 4.62
N LEU A 222 20.39 -6.83 4.40
CA LEU A 222 19.52 -7.42 5.40
C LEU A 222 20.31 -7.95 6.61
N SER A 223 21.46 -8.56 6.39
CA SER A 223 22.32 -9.05 7.48
C SER A 223 22.85 -7.92 8.35
N VAL A 224 23.35 -6.84 7.74
CA VAL A 224 23.93 -5.68 8.45
C VAL A 224 22.86 -4.84 9.17
N THR A 225 21.63 -4.77 8.64
CA THR A 225 20.53 -3.97 9.22
C THR A 225 19.76 -4.67 10.32
N GLY A 226 20.15 -5.90 10.71
CA GLY A 226 19.43 -6.71 11.68
C GLY A 226 18.07 -7.24 11.17
N LEU A 227 17.89 -7.23 9.86
CA LEU A 227 16.73 -7.77 9.15
C LEU A 227 16.98 -9.17 8.59
N GLY A 228 17.99 -9.88 9.11
CA GLY A 228 18.40 -11.22 8.66
C GLY A 228 17.28 -12.27 8.67
N LYS A 229 16.26 -12.10 9.52
CA LYS A 229 15.04 -12.95 9.47
C LYS A 229 14.34 -12.98 8.11
N TYR A 230 14.59 -11.98 7.26
CA TYR A 230 14.00 -11.89 5.93
C TYR A 230 14.83 -12.58 4.83
N THR A 231 16.06 -13.08 5.14
CA THR A 231 16.87 -13.81 4.15
C THR A 231 16.26 -15.16 3.76
N TYR A 232 15.52 -15.80 4.70
CA TYR A 232 14.77 -17.03 4.43
C TYR A 232 13.82 -16.88 3.22
N TYR A 233 13.13 -15.76 3.10
CA TYR A 233 12.22 -15.51 1.98
C TYR A 233 12.92 -15.28 0.63
N LEU A 234 14.23 -15.00 0.62
CA LEU A 234 15.02 -14.93 -0.61
C LEU A 234 15.30 -16.33 -1.16
N GLU A 235 15.37 -17.32 -0.28
CA GLU A 235 15.60 -18.72 -0.67
C GLU A 235 14.31 -19.38 -1.19
N GLU A 236 13.19 -19.20 -0.48
CA GLU A 236 11.87 -19.68 -0.94
C GLU A 236 11.46 -19.07 -2.28
N GLY A 237 11.68 -17.77 -2.48
CA GLY A 237 11.29 -17.08 -3.73
C GLY A 237 12.03 -17.54 -4.98
N LYS A 238 13.14 -18.28 -4.85
CA LYS A 238 13.87 -18.83 -6.01
C LYS A 238 13.08 -19.92 -6.76
N GLU A 239 12.19 -20.62 -6.07
CA GLU A 239 11.39 -21.70 -6.68
C GLU A 239 10.08 -21.19 -7.30
N GLU A 240 9.52 -20.08 -6.82
CA GLU A 240 8.19 -19.59 -7.23
C GLU A 240 8.22 -18.42 -8.22
N SER A 241 9.36 -17.81 -8.52
CA SER A 241 9.45 -16.64 -9.40
C SER A 241 9.26 -17.00 -10.88
N LYS A 242 8.02 -17.39 -11.26
CA LYS A 242 7.61 -17.31 -12.66
C LYS A 242 7.60 -15.85 -13.06
N LEU A 243 8.50 -15.47 -13.96
CA LEU A 243 8.48 -14.15 -14.60
C LEU A 243 7.08 -13.98 -15.19
N GLU A 244 6.26 -13.11 -14.61
CA GLU A 244 5.03 -12.68 -15.27
C GLU A 244 5.42 -11.86 -16.52
N SER A 245 5.84 -12.57 -17.56
CA SER A 245 6.14 -12.03 -18.86
C SER A 245 4.84 -11.84 -19.61
N GLY A 246 4.06 -10.84 -19.21
CA GLY A 246 2.77 -10.62 -19.80
C GLY A 246 2.47 -9.14 -20.06
N ILE A 247 1.27 -8.88 -20.55
CA ILE A 247 0.77 -7.53 -20.81
C ILE A 247 0.81 -6.64 -19.56
N GLY A 248 0.69 -7.22 -18.36
CA GLY A 248 0.82 -6.51 -17.07
C GLY A 248 2.22 -5.90 -16.88
N PHE A 249 3.28 -6.62 -17.24
CA PHE A 249 4.65 -6.10 -17.19
C PHE A 249 4.85 -4.90 -18.13
N VAL A 250 4.34 -4.99 -19.37
CA VAL A 250 4.37 -3.88 -20.32
C VAL A 250 3.60 -2.66 -19.80
N TYR A 251 2.43 -2.91 -19.21
CA TYR A 251 1.62 -1.87 -18.56
C TYR A 251 2.43 -1.14 -17.48
N GLN A 252 3.11 -1.86 -16.61
CA GLN A 252 3.89 -1.25 -15.52
C GLN A 252 5.02 -0.35 -16.03
N ILE A 253 5.73 -0.77 -17.08
CA ILE A 253 6.78 0.06 -17.73
C ILE A 253 6.15 1.32 -18.35
N ILE A 254 5.02 1.18 -19.03
CA ILE A 254 4.33 2.32 -19.67
C ILE A 254 3.88 3.32 -18.60
N ILE A 255 3.21 2.87 -17.55
CA ILE A 255 2.71 3.75 -16.48
C ILE A 255 3.87 4.41 -15.72
N MET A 256 4.93 3.67 -15.37
CA MET A 256 6.14 4.25 -14.79
C MET A 256 6.71 5.35 -15.69
N SER A 257 6.83 5.07 -16.98
CA SER A 257 7.34 6.04 -17.95
C SER A 257 6.47 7.30 -18.03
N MET A 258 5.15 7.15 -17.99
CA MET A 258 4.22 8.28 -17.97
C MET A 258 4.36 9.09 -16.68
N ILE A 259 4.46 8.44 -15.51
CA ILE A 259 4.64 9.11 -14.22
C ILE A 259 5.94 9.93 -14.24
N LEU A 260 7.06 9.35 -14.68
CA LEU A 260 8.35 10.02 -14.79
C LEU A 260 8.30 11.19 -15.80
N TYR A 261 7.60 11.02 -16.94
CA TYR A 261 7.45 12.06 -17.94
C TYR A 261 6.63 13.25 -17.43
N TYR A 262 5.47 12.98 -16.79
CA TYR A 262 4.56 14.00 -16.29
C TYR A 262 4.99 14.63 -14.97
N GLU A 263 5.96 14.03 -14.22
CA GLU A 263 6.53 14.63 -13.01
C GLU A 263 7.04 16.06 -13.29
N LYS A 264 7.69 16.28 -14.41
CA LYS A 264 8.22 17.59 -14.78
C LYS A 264 7.14 18.68 -14.89
N ARG A 265 5.90 18.31 -15.10
CA ARG A 265 4.76 19.23 -15.24
C ARG A 265 4.03 19.51 -13.93
N GLN A 266 4.39 18.81 -12.86
CA GLN A 266 3.79 19.01 -11.55
C GLN A 266 4.45 20.21 -10.84
N ASP A 267 3.78 20.74 -9.82
CA ASP A 267 4.47 21.60 -8.86
C ASP A 267 5.47 20.78 -8.02
N ARG A 268 6.24 21.46 -7.15
CA ARG A 268 7.28 20.80 -6.36
C ARG A 268 6.70 19.80 -5.35
N LYS A 269 5.51 20.09 -4.81
CA LYS A 269 4.85 19.26 -3.81
C LYS A 269 4.32 17.98 -4.45
N ASP A 270 3.60 18.11 -5.55
CA ASP A 270 3.04 16.98 -6.28
C ASP A 270 4.15 16.16 -6.96
N GLY A 271 5.21 16.83 -7.47
CA GLY A 271 6.38 16.17 -8.03
C GLY A 271 7.11 15.25 -7.05
N LEU A 272 7.12 15.54 -5.74
CA LEU A 272 7.63 14.61 -4.74
C LEU A 272 6.82 13.30 -4.71
N ILE A 273 5.48 13.39 -4.76
CA ILE A 273 4.60 12.23 -4.77
C ILE A 273 4.86 11.38 -6.01
N PHE A 274 5.04 12.02 -7.18
CA PHE A 274 5.41 11.32 -8.42
C PHE A 274 6.75 10.58 -8.30
N LYS A 275 7.76 11.17 -7.65
CA LYS A 275 9.05 10.53 -7.41
C LYS A 275 8.92 9.32 -6.48
N ILE A 276 8.12 9.44 -5.41
CA ILE A 276 7.84 8.33 -4.50
C ILE A 276 7.16 7.18 -5.27
N THR A 277 6.13 7.51 -6.07
CA THR A 277 5.45 6.50 -6.89
C THR A 277 6.38 5.88 -7.92
N ALA A 278 7.21 6.67 -8.60
CA ALA A 278 8.16 6.15 -9.58
C ALA A 278 9.16 5.16 -8.96
N LEU A 279 9.61 5.43 -7.73
CA LEU A 279 10.47 4.49 -6.98
C LEU A 279 9.76 3.17 -6.70
N SER A 280 8.44 3.16 -6.48
CA SER A 280 7.71 1.91 -6.23
C SER A 280 7.78 0.94 -7.40
N PHE A 281 7.85 1.44 -8.63
CA PHE A 281 8.00 0.60 -9.82
C PHE A 281 9.36 -0.10 -9.94
N LEU A 282 10.40 0.42 -9.29
CA LEU A 282 11.69 -0.28 -9.24
C LEU A 282 11.65 -1.53 -8.33
N PHE A 283 10.65 -1.62 -7.45
CA PHE A 283 10.42 -2.83 -6.65
C PHE A 283 9.72 -3.95 -7.44
N VAL A 284 9.15 -3.66 -8.60
CA VAL A 284 8.55 -4.68 -9.46
C VAL A 284 9.58 -5.71 -9.93
N PRO A 285 10.68 -5.31 -10.60
CA PRO A 285 11.73 -6.26 -10.99
C PRO A 285 12.41 -6.91 -9.78
N LEU A 286 12.44 -6.23 -8.62
CA LEU A 286 12.95 -6.80 -7.37
C LEU A 286 12.03 -7.89 -6.82
N GLY A 287 10.73 -7.78 -7.03
CA GLY A 287 9.73 -8.79 -6.65
C GLY A 287 9.94 -10.13 -7.36
N PHE A 288 10.56 -10.14 -8.55
CA PHE A 288 10.97 -11.37 -9.23
C PHE A 288 12.21 -12.04 -8.61
N ILE A 289 12.91 -11.35 -7.71
CA ILE A 289 14.02 -11.90 -6.94
C ILE A 289 13.50 -12.52 -5.66
N ALA A 290 12.60 -11.80 -4.97
CA ALA A 290 11.95 -12.27 -3.77
C ALA A 290 10.60 -11.54 -3.57
N GLN A 291 9.54 -12.31 -3.41
CA GLN A 291 8.19 -11.78 -3.22
C GLN A 291 8.08 -10.82 -2.02
N LEU A 292 8.86 -11.06 -0.95
CA LEU A 292 8.91 -10.17 0.19
C LEU A 292 9.39 -8.77 -0.16
N ILE A 293 10.31 -8.63 -1.13
CA ILE A 293 10.84 -7.32 -1.53
C ILE A 293 9.76 -6.49 -2.23
N ALA A 294 8.86 -7.13 -2.97
CA ALA A 294 7.69 -6.47 -3.55
C ALA A 294 6.83 -5.79 -2.47
N ARG A 295 6.71 -6.42 -1.27
CA ARG A 295 5.97 -5.86 -0.13
C ARG A 295 6.57 -4.54 0.37
N ILE A 296 7.88 -4.34 0.26
CA ILE A 296 8.52 -3.05 0.59
C ILE A 296 8.05 -1.98 -0.40
N GLY A 297 7.92 -2.33 -1.67
CA GLY A 297 7.37 -1.44 -2.70
C GLY A 297 5.96 -0.93 -2.37
N MET A 298 5.14 -1.71 -1.66
CA MET A 298 3.77 -1.33 -1.30
C MET A 298 3.70 -0.04 -0.45
N TYR A 299 4.68 0.22 0.42
CA TYR A 299 4.75 1.49 1.17
C TYR A 299 4.79 2.72 0.25
N LEU A 300 5.44 2.59 -0.90
CA LEU A 300 5.57 3.66 -1.88
C LEU A 300 4.38 3.67 -2.86
N GLN A 301 3.83 2.48 -3.16
CA GLN A 301 2.68 2.31 -4.07
C GLN A 301 1.43 3.04 -3.56
N VAL A 302 1.24 3.20 -2.26
CA VAL A 302 0.11 3.98 -1.69
C VAL A 302 0.02 5.37 -2.32
N SER A 303 1.15 5.97 -2.70
CA SER A 303 1.17 7.27 -3.38
C SER A 303 0.51 7.26 -4.77
N MET A 304 0.26 6.07 -5.39
CA MET A 304 -0.49 5.94 -6.65
C MET A 304 -1.91 6.50 -6.54
N ILE A 305 -2.52 6.40 -5.34
CA ILE A 305 -3.85 6.96 -5.06
C ILE A 305 -3.91 8.45 -5.42
N ALA A 306 -2.81 9.20 -5.22
CA ALA A 306 -2.73 10.60 -5.61
C ALA A 306 -2.09 10.80 -6.99
N THR A 307 -1.06 10.04 -7.31
CA THR A 307 -0.28 10.23 -8.53
C THR A 307 -1.12 10.00 -9.79
N TYR A 308 -1.98 8.97 -9.82
CA TYR A 308 -2.82 8.69 -10.99
C TYR A 308 -3.82 9.81 -11.29
N PRO A 309 -4.63 10.28 -10.32
CA PRO A 309 -5.51 11.43 -10.56
C PRO A 309 -4.77 12.70 -11.01
N LEU A 310 -3.64 13.02 -10.37
CA LEU A 310 -2.83 14.19 -10.70
C LEU A 310 -2.21 14.07 -12.11
N MET A 311 -1.73 12.89 -12.48
CA MET A 311 -1.20 12.62 -13.81
C MET A 311 -2.27 12.81 -14.89
N ILE A 312 -3.44 12.17 -14.73
CA ILE A 312 -4.56 12.29 -15.67
C ILE A 312 -5.01 13.74 -15.84
N ARG A 313 -5.08 14.51 -14.74
CA ARG A 313 -5.39 15.94 -14.78
C ARG A 313 -4.41 16.73 -15.65
N THR A 314 -3.14 16.37 -15.65
CA THR A 314 -2.05 17.08 -16.33
C THR A 314 -2.00 16.80 -17.84
N ILE A 315 -2.67 15.76 -18.33
CA ILE A 315 -2.70 15.39 -19.74
C ILE A 315 -3.65 16.34 -20.49
N ASN A 316 -3.10 17.18 -21.37
CA ASN A 316 -3.87 18.20 -22.11
C ASN A 316 -4.72 17.58 -23.24
N ASN A 317 -4.15 16.61 -23.98
CA ASN A 317 -4.86 15.97 -25.08
C ASN A 317 -6.00 15.09 -24.52
N ARG A 318 -7.24 15.37 -24.94
CA ARG A 318 -8.44 14.67 -24.43
C ARG A 318 -8.45 13.18 -24.76
N ILE A 319 -7.98 12.80 -25.94
CA ILE A 319 -7.92 11.39 -26.39
C ILE A 319 -6.90 10.64 -25.55
N VAL A 320 -5.68 11.18 -25.41
CA VAL A 320 -4.62 10.59 -24.59
C VAL A 320 -5.07 10.49 -23.13
N ARG A 321 -5.72 11.53 -22.60
CA ARG A 321 -6.24 11.52 -21.22
C ARG A 321 -7.29 10.44 -21.02
N ALA A 322 -8.27 10.34 -21.92
CA ALA A 322 -9.31 9.32 -21.84
C ALA A 322 -8.72 7.90 -22.00
N GLY A 323 -7.82 7.70 -22.97
CA GLY A 323 -7.13 6.43 -23.17
C GLY A 323 -6.29 6.02 -21.94
N THR A 324 -5.53 6.95 -21.34
CA THR A 324 -4.75 6.66 -20.14
C THR A 324 -5.64 6.31 -18.95
N LEU A 325 -6.73 7.06 -18.75
CA LEU A 325 -7.72 6.76 -17.71
C LEU A 325 -8.30 5.35 -17.90
N PHE A 326 -8.73 5.03 -19.12
CA PHE A 326 -9.27 3.72 -19.46
C PHE A 326 -8.26 2.59 -19.18
N VAL A 327 -7.01 2.75 -19.61
CA VAL A 327 -5.94 1.76 -19.42
C VAL A 327 -5.69 1.53 -17.92
N ILE A 328 -5.58 2.59 -17.12
CA ILE A 328 -5.39 2.44 -15.66
C ILE A 328 -6.58 1.73 -15.04
N MET A 329 -7.81 2.12 -15.39
CA MET A 329 -9.01 1.47 -14.84
C MET A 329 -9.09 0.00 -15.26
N PHE A 330 -8.78 -0.31 -16.51
CA PHE A 330 -8.79 -1.68 -17.03
C PHE A 330 -7.82 -2.58 -16.25
N PHE A 331 -6.55 -2.17 -16.12
CA PHE A 331 -5.56 -2.97 -15.39
C PHE A 331 -5.87 -3.06 -13.89
N THR A 332 -6.38 -1.99 -13.29
CA THR A 332 -6.82 -2.02 -11.88
C THR A 332 -7.93 -3.04 -11.67
N ILE A 333 -8.91 -3.11 -12.57
CA ILE A 333 -10.00 -4.10 -12.52
C ILE A 333 -9.48 -5.50 -12.84
N TYR A 334 -8.57 -5.64 -13.81
CA TYR A 334 -7.93 -6.90 -14.13
C TYR A 334 -7.19 -7.47 -12.92
N ASP A 335 -6.36 -6.67 -12.25
CA ASP A 335 -5.62 -7.06 -11.04
C ASP A 335 -6.59 -7.44 -9.89
N PHE A 336 -7.71 -6.70 -9.75
CA PHE A 336 -8.74 -7.00 -8.78
C PHE A 336 -9.34 -8.40 -8.98
N PHE A 337 -9.75 -8.73 -10.19
CA PHE A 337 -10.29 -10.07 -10.47
C PHE A 337 -9.22 -11.16 -10.40
N SER A 338 -8.00 -10.86 -10.82
CA SER A 338 -6.86 -11.78 -10.70
C SER A 338 -6.58 -12.13 -9.24
N PHE A 339 -6.69 -11.16 -8.33
CA PHE A 339 -6.53 -11.36 -6.90
C PHE A 339 -7.53 -12.39 -6.34
N PHE A 340 -8.81 -12.26 -6.68
CA PHE A 340 -9.85 -13.19 -6.23
C PHE A 340 -9.78 -14.57 -6.92
N ASN A 341 -9.07 -14.69 -8.03
CA ASN A 341 -8.83 -15.97 -8.71
C ASN A 341 -7.51 -16.63 -8.28
N SER A 342 -6.68 -15.96 -7.50
CA SER A 342 -5.42 -16.50 -6.99
C SER A 342 -5.70 -17.54 -5.90
N GLU A 343 -5.04 -18.69 -5.97
CA GLU A 343 -5.12 -19.75 -4.95
C GLU A 343 -4.74 -19.26 -3.55
N ILE A 344 -3.79 -18.29 -3.47
CA ILE A 344 -3.31 -17.72 -2.20
C ILE A 344 -4.38 -16.88 -1.50
N TRP A 345 -5.20 -16.12 -2.28
CA TRP A 345 -6.10 -15.11 -1.72
C TRP A 345 -7.58 -15.52 -1.75
N ARG A 346 -7.95 -16.40 -2.68
CA ARG A 346 -9.33 -16.75 -2.98
C ARG A 346 -10.11 -17.13 -1.72
N ASP A 347 -9.63 -18.13 -0.99
CA ASP A 347 -10.40 -18.74 0.10
C ASP A 347 -10.63 -17.75 1.27
N SER A 348 -9.71 -16.81 1.47
CA SER A 348 -9.80 -15.83 2.55
C SER A 348 -10.57 -14.55 2.21
N PHE A 349 -10.94 -14.36 0.92
CA PHE A 349 -11.58 -13.10 0.48
C PHE A 349 -12.86 -13.29 -0.32
N ILE A 350 -13.20 -14.54 -0.76
CA ILE A 350 -14.34 -14.76 -1.64
C ILE A 350 -15.65 -14.48 -0.92
N GLU A 351 -15.75 -14.87 0.35
CA GLU A 351 -16.88 -14.64 1.21
C GLU A 351 -16.55 -13.55 2.22
N TYR A 352 -17.47 -12.63 2.41
CA TYR A 352 -17.32 -11.55 3.38
C TYR A 352 -18.21 -11.87 4.60
N HIS A 353 -17.57 -12.07 5.74
CA HIS A 353 -18.22 -12.31 7.01
C HIS A 353 -18.13 -11.07 7.91
N THR A 354 -19.13 -10.93 8.78
CA THR A 354 -19.20 -9.83 9.75
C THR A 354 -19.06 -10.33 11.18
N ILE A 355 -18.64 -9.44 12.08
CA ILE A 355 -18.56 -9.75 13.51
C ILE A 355 -19.91 -10.21 14.10
N PHE A 356 -21.03 -9.83 13.48
CA PHE A 356 -22.38 -10.20 13.94
C PHE A 356 -22.67 -11.70 13.73
N GLU A 357 -22.10 -12.29 12.69
CA GLU A 357 -22.20 -13.73 12.43
C GLU A 357 -21.45 -14.55 13.50
N SER A 358 -20.34 -14.04 14.01
CA SER A 358 -19.57 -14.70 15.07
C SER A 358 -20.34 -14.82 16.40
N PHE A 359 -21.38 -14.03 16.62
CA PHE A 359 -22.25 -14.10 17.81
C PHE A 359 -23.43 -15.07 17.62
N ILE A 360 -23.78 -15.43 16.39
CA ILE A 360 -24.91 -16.32 16.09
C ILE A 360 -24.50 -17.79 16.23
N TRP A 361 -23.22 -18.11 16.03
CA TRP A 361 -22.69 -19.47 16.03
C TRP A 361 -21.98 -19.87 17.35
N ARG A 362 -22.07 -19.06 18.40
CA ARG A 362 -21.67 -19.40 19.77
C ARG A 362 -22.90 -19.65 20.63
#